data_0941d3a9ddafb5e5d32516ab7e81dfbd
#
_entry.id   0941d3a9ddafb5e5d32516ab7e81dfbd
#
_cell.length_a   1.000
_cell.length_b   1.000
_cell.length_c   1.000
_cell.angle_alpha   90.00
_cell.angle_beta   90.00
_cell.angle_gamma   90.00
#
_symmetry.space_group_name_H-M   'P 1'
#
loop_
_entity.id
_entity.type
_entity.pdbx_description
1 polymer ?
#
loop_
_entity_poly.entity_id
_entity_poly.type
_entity_poly.pdbx_seq_one_letter_code
_entity_poly.pdbx_strand_id
1 'polypeptide(L)'
;HLSIRRQRQMCIRDSDYSDLYVVMCRTGDDSPRGISALMIDAGTDGLGFGAQEMKMGWRGQPTAQVILENCMVGADSLLGEEGAGFKYAMKGLDGGRLNIAAASLGGAQAALNKALTYTAERKAFGKSIDSFQSVQFKLADMETELQAARLFLRQAAWKLDHAAPDATRHCAMAKRFVTDVGFRVANEALQIHGGYGYLADYGIEKIVRDLRVHQILEGTNEIMRLIISRSMLAERYQ
;
A
#
# COMPACT_ATOMS: atom_id res chain seq x y z
N HIS A 1 8.19 -33.26 -9.16
CA HIS A 1 8.32 -32.47 -7.92
C HIS A 1 9.15 -31.23 -8.22
N LEU A 2 8.59 -30.04 -7.94
CA LEU A 2 9.32 -28.78 -7.97
C LEU A 2 9.97 -28.56 -6.60
N SER A 3 11.25 -28.22 -6.56
CA SER A 3 12.00 -28.03 -5.32
C SER A 3 12.48 -26.58 -5.23
N ILE A 4 12.08 -25.88 -4.18
CA ILE A 4 12.62 -24.58 -3.80
C ILE A 4 13.74 -24.84 -2.80
N ARG A 5 15.01 -24.75 -3.24
CA ARG A 5 16.17 -25.13 -2.41
C ARG A 5 16.43 -24.15 -1.26
N ARG A 6 16.29 -22.84 -1.51
CA ARG A 6 16.40 -21.81 -0.48
C ARG A 6 15.84 -20.49 -0.98
N GLN A 7 14.85 -19.96 -0.31
CA GLN A 7 14.34 -18.61 -0.56
C GLN A 7 14.01 -17.96 0.78
N ARG A 8 14.40 -16.68 0.92
CA ARG A 8 14.03 -15.85 2.05
C ARG A 8 13.43 -14.57 1.51
N GLN A 9 12.19 -14.30 1.86
CA GLN A 9 11.54 -13.05 1.52
C GLN A 9 11.19 -12.33 2.82
N MET A 10 11.63 -11.07 2.95
CA MET A 10 11.38 -10.25 4.13
C MET A 10 10.02 -9.56 4.03
N CYS A 11 9.40 -9.32 5.17
CA CYS A 11 8.20 -8.50 5.32
C CYS A 11 6.99 -8.99 4.51
N ILE A 12 6.71 -10.29 4.53
CA ILE A 12 5.48 -10.82 3.97
C ILE A 12 4.34 -10.64 4.98
N ARG A 13 3.24 -10.06 4.49
CA ARG A 13 2.02 -9.87 5.27
C ARG A 13 1.35 -11.21 5.55
N ASP A 14 0.69 -11.31 6.69
CA ASP A 14 -0.05 -12.48 7.16
C ASP A 14 0.79 -13.76 7.27
N SER A 15 2.14 -13.61 7.36
CA SER A 15 3.05 -14.73 7.61
C SER A 15 2.71 -15.41 8.93
N ASP A 16 2.64 -16.74 8.91
CA ASP A 16 2.24 -17.60 10.04
C ASP A 16 0.73 -17.53 10.42
N TYR A 17 -0.09 -16.82 9.61
CA TYR A 17 -1.54 -16.72 9.83
C TYR A 17 -2.37 -17.16 8.62
N SER A 18 -1.79 -17.14 7.43
CA SER A 18 -2.47 -17.59 6.20
C SER A 18 -2.38 -19.10 6.05
N ASP A 19 -3.44 -19.71 5.54
CA ASP A 19 -3.47 -21.15 5.22
C ASP A 19 -2.80 -21.47 3.89
N LEU A 20 -2.67 -20.48 2.99
CA LEU A 20 -2.14 -20.64 1.64
C LEU A 20 -1.20 -19.48 1.27
N TYR A 21 -0.08 -19.81 0.65
CA TYR A 21 0.92 -18.85 0.17
C TYR A 21 1.10 -18.96 -1.34
N VAL A 22 0.99 -17.84 -2.05
CA VAL A 22 1.38 -17.74 -3.47
C VAL A 22 2.80 -17.21 -3.55
N VAL A 23 3.71 -18.06 -3.99
CA VAL A 23 5.14 -17.77 -4.03
C VAL A 23 5.62 -17.63 -5.46
N MET A 24 6.25 -16.50 -5.78
CA MET A 24 6.96 -16.30 -7.03
C MET A 24 8.38 -16.84 -6.89
N CYS A 25 8.72 -17.87 -7.63
CA CYS A 25 10.03 -18.51 -7.55
C CYS A 25 10.63 -18.72 -8.93
N ARG A 26 11.95 -18.82 -8.96
CA ARG A 26 12.68 -19.10 -10.20
C ARG A 26 12.68 -20.59 -10.49
N THR A 27 12.10 -20.97 -11.63
CA THR A 27 12.06 -22.34 -12.14
C THR A 27 12.86 -22.51 -13.44
N GLY A 28 13.21 -21.40 -14.10
CA GLY A 28 13.93 -21.38 -15.37
C GLY A 28 15.16 -20.47 -15.34
N ASP A 29 15.44 -19.82 -16.47
CA ASP A 29 16.58 -18.93 -16.68
C ASP A 29 16.49 -17.61 -15.88
N ASP A 30 17.47 -16.73 -16.01
CA ASP A 30 17.54 -15.45 -15.30
C ASP A 30 16.62 -14.36 -15.87
N SER A 31 15.85 -14.67 -16.92
CA SER A 31 14.88 -13.73 -17.48
C SER A 31 13.59 -13.68 -16.63
N PRO A 32 12.74 -12.68 -16.85
CA PRO A 32 11.40 -12.67 -16.25
C PRO A 32 10.54 -13.91 -16.58
N ARG A 33 10.82 -14.59 -17.70
CA ARG A 33 10.14 -15.83 -18.10
C ARG A 33 10.60 -17.06 -17.31
N GLY A 34 11.69 -16.95 -16.57
CA GLY A 34 12.14 -18.00 -15.66
C GLY A 34 11.47 -17.99 -14.29
N ILE A 35 10.44 -17.15 -14.07
CA ILE A 35 9.72 -17.05 -12.81
C ILE A 35 8.34 -17.69 -12.95
N SER A 36 8.03 -18.64 -12.07
CA SER A 36 6.71 -19.28 -11.93
C SER A 36 6.04 -18.88 -10.63
N ALA A 37 4.71 -19.06 -10.55
CA ALA A 37 3.94 -18.90 -9.34
C ALA A 37 3.55 -20.26 -8.80
N LEU A 38 3.81 -20.52 -7.52
CA LEU A 38 3.45 -21.77 -6.86
C LEU A 38 2.53 -21.48 -5.68
N MET A 39 1.54 -22.33 -5.47
CA MET A 39 0.69 -22.33 -4.28
C MET A 39 1.30 -23.31 -3.27
N ILE A 40 1.48 -22.86 -2.03
CA ILE A 40 2.08 -23.62 -0.95
C ILE A 40 1.18 -23.56 0.26
N ASP A 41 0.69 -24.71 0.73
CA ASP A 41 -0.09 -24.81 1.95
C ASP A 41 0.76 -24.53 3.19
N ALA A 42 0.17 -23.92 4.21
CA ALA A 42 0.88 -23.53 5.45
C ALA A 42 1.60 -24.69 6.15
N GLY A 43 1.07 -25.91 6.06
CA GLY A 43 1.66 -27.11 6.66
C GLY A 43 2.71 -27.82 5.80
N THR A 44 3.15 -27.22 4.69
CA THR A 44 4.13 -27.86 3.80
C THR A 44 5.51 -27.98 4.46
N ASP A 45 6.11 -29.17 4.40
CA ASP A 45 7.46 -29.40 4.92
C ASP A 45 8.46 -28.46 4.25
N GLY A 46 9.33 -27.83 5.04
CA GLY A 46 10.31 -26.88 4.56
C GLY A 46 9.79 -25.43 4.43
N LEU A 47 8.49 -25.16 4.64
CA LEU A 47 7.97 -23.81 4.84
C LEU A 47 8.07 -23.43 6.33
N GLY A 48 8.67 -22.28 6.60
CA GLY A 48 8.83 -21.75 7.94
C GLY A 48 8.72 -20.22 7.97
N PHE A 49 8.58 -19.68 9.18
CA PHE A 49 8.42 -18.25 9.40
C PHE A 49 9.43 -17.74 10.42
N GLY A 50 9.92 -16.53 10.20
CA GLY A 50 10.74 -15.79 11.15
C GLY A 50 9.90 -15.16 12.27
N ALA A 51 10.56 -14.47 13.19
CA ALA A 51 9.89 -13.69 14.22
C ALA A 51 9.07 -12.55 13.59
N GLN A 52 7.97 -12.18 14.25
CA GLN A 52 7.13 -11.07 13.83
C GLN A 52 7.89 -9.74 13.93
N GLU A 53 7.80 -8.93 12.88
CA GLU A 53 8.51 -7.65 12.78
C GLU A 53 7.89 -6.58 13.67
N MET A 54 8.73 -5.85 14.40
CA MET A 54 8.34 -4.66 15.17
C MET A 54 8.21 -3.46 14.25
N LYS A 55 6.99 -3.07 13.91
CA LYS A 55 6.70 -2.03 12.91
C LYS A 55 6.32 -0.69 13.55
N MET A 56 6.57 0.41 12.82
CA MET A 56 6.11 1.75 13.17
C MET A 56 4.58 1.83 13.24
N GLY A 57 3.89 1.33 12.21
CA GLY A 57 2.44 1.27 12.07
C GLY A 57 1.97 -0.09 11.54
N TRP A 58 0.67 -0.21 11.21
CA TRP A 58 0.08 -1.47 10.77
C TRP A 58 0.35 -2.63 11.73
N ARG A 59 0.35 -2.34 13.02
CA ARG A 59 0.70 -3.33 14.05
C ARG A 59 -0.32 -4.46 14.17
N GLY A 60 -1.56 -4.21 13.76
CA GLY A 60 -2.61 -5.23 13.72
C GLY A 60 -2.46 -6.23 12.56
N GLN A 61 -1.52 -6.02 11.64
CA GLN A 61 -1.24 -6.96 10.56
C GLN A 61 0.08 -7.67 10.84
N PRO A 62 0.09 -9.00 11.03
CA PRO A 62 1.30 -9.77 11.23
C PRO A 62 2.19 -9.68 10.00
N THR A 63 3.49 -9.62 10.21
CA THR A 63 4.49 -9.50 9.15
C THR A 63 5.75 -10.18 9.60
N ALA A 64 6.21 -11.20 8.89
CA ALA A 64 7.43 -11.91 9.20
C ALA A 64 8.19 -12.30 7.92
N GLN A 65 9.37 -12.85 8.09
CA GLN A 65 10.12 -13.47 7.04
C GLN A 65 9.50 -14.83 6.69
N VAL A 66 9.29 -15.12 5.40
CA VAL A 66 8.97 -16.46 4.91
C VAL A 66 10.28 -17.17 4.54
N ILE A 67 10.44 -18.37 5.03
CA ILE A 67 11.64 -19.20 4.85
C ILE A 67 11.21 -20.48 4.13
N LEU A 68 11.85 -20.76 3.02
CA LEU A 68 11.65 -21.97 2.25
C LEU A 68 12.98 -22.74 2.19
N GLU A 69 13.03 -23.91 2.80
CA GLU A 69 14.23 -24.76 2.84
C GLU A 69 13.85 -26.19 2.43
N ASN A 70 14.31 -26.59 1.24
CA ASN A 70 13.95 -27.89 0.65
C ASN A 70 12.43 -28.15 0.60
N CYS A 71 11.66 -27.10 0.44
CA CYS A 71 10.21 -27.17 0.36
C CYS A 71 9.81 -27.87 -0.95
N MET A 72 9.20 -29.05 -0.84
CA MET A 72 8.78 -29.87 -1.97
C MET A 72 7.27 -29.72 -2.17
N VAL A 73 6.86 -29.31 -3.37
CA VAL A 73 5.45 -29.20 -3.74
C VAL A 73 5.12 -30.06 -4.96
N GLY A 74 3.89 -30.47 -5.12
CA GLY A 74 3.40 -31.21 -6.28
C GLY A 74 3.38 -30.34 -7.55
N ALA A 75 3.29 -30.98 -8.71
CA ALA A 75 3.13 -30.24 -9.98
C ALA A 75 1.81 -29.48 -10.07
N ASP A 76 0.80 -29.92 -9.34
CA ASP A 76 -0.52 -29.32 -9.19
C ASP A 76 -0.50 -28.00 -8.37
N SER A 77 0.58 -27.74 -7.65
CA SER A 77 0.81 -26.46 -6.98
C SER A 77 1.18 -25.32 -7.95
N LEU A 78 1.46 -25.63 -9.23
CA LEU A 78 1.76 -24.61 -10.22
C LEU A 78 0.53 -23.78 -10.56
N LEU A 79 0.59 -22.48 -10.29
CA LEU A 79 -0.47 -21.55 -10.64
C LEU A 79 -0.32 -21.10 -12.10
N GLY A 80 -1.19 -21.63 -12.96
CA GLY A 80 -1.19 -21.35 -14.39
C GLY A 80 -0.02 -22.02 -15.13
N GLU A 81 0.69 -21.27 -15.96
CA GLU A 81 1.79 -21.79 -16.80
C GLU A 81 3.16 -21.56 -16.16
N GLU A 82 4.08 -22.51 -16.37
CA GLU A 82 5.47 -22.33 -15.99
C GLU A 82 6.08 -21.12 -16.71
N GLY A 83 6.85 -20.32 -15.99
CA GLY A 83 7.46 -19.09 -16.52
C GLY A 83 6.51 -17.87 -16.60
N ALA A 84 5.24 -18.01 -16.24
CA ALA A 84 4.26 -16.91 -16.27
C ALA A 84 4.14 -16.13 -14.96
N GLY A 85 4.84 -16.53 -13.89
CA GLY A 85 4.72 -15.96 -12.55
C GLY A 85 4.99 -14.45 -12.51
N PHE A 86 6.02 -13.97 -13.23
CA PHE A 86 6.30 -12.53 -13.31
C PHE A 86 5.13 -11.74 -13.92
N LYS A 87 4.51 -12.28 -14.98
CA LYS A 87 3.33 -11.66 -15.61
C LYS A 87 2.16 -11.58 -14.64
N TYR A 88 1.92 -12.64 -13.85
CA TYR A 88 0.86 -12.64 -12.84
C TYR A 88 1.12 -11.63 -11.74
N ALA A 89 2.35 -11.56 -11.23
CA ALA A 89 2.76 -10.57 -10.24
C ALA A 89 2.51 -9.13 -10.75
N MET A 90 2.96 -8.81 -11.96
CA MET A 90 2.79 -7.47 -12.54
C MET A 90 1.30 -7.11 -12.71
N LYS A 91 0.47 -8.05 -13.17
CA LYS A 91 -0.98 -7.83 -13.29
C LYS A 91 -1.66 -7.57 -11.95
N GLY A 92 -1.25 -8.26 -10.89
CA GLY A 92 -1.77 -8.06 -9.54
C GLY A 92 -1.38 -6.71 -8.92
N LEU A 93 -0.21 -6.18 -9.30
CA LEU A 93 0.30 -4.92 -8.73
C LEU A 93 -0.57 -3.69 -9.05
N ASP A 94 -1.21 -3.61 -10.22
CA ASP A 94 -2.04 -2.46 -10.57
C ASP A 94 -3.27 -2.37 -9.65
N GLY A 95 -3.93 -3.50 -9.38
CA GLY A 95 -5.00 -3.58 -8.38
C GLY A 95 -4.50 -3.28 -6.96
N GLY A 96 -3.36 -3.84 -6.56
CA GLY A 96 -2.73 -3.58 -5.27
C GLY A 96 -2.43 -2.10 -5.03
N ARG A 97 -1.93 -1.39 -6.04
CA ARG A 97 -1.68 0.06 -6.00
C ARG A 97 -2.95 0.86 -5.72
N LEU A 98 -4.06 0.51 -6.37
CA LEU A 98 -5.35 1.17 -6.14
C LEU A 98 -5.90 0.87 -4.75
N ASN A 99 -5.77 -0.37 -4.26
CA ASN A 99 -6.19 -0.76 -2.91
C ASN A 99 -5.46 0.04 -1.83
N ILE A 100 -4.15 0.20 -1.96
CA ILE A 100 -3.37 1.02 -1.01
C ILE A 100 -3.72 2.51 -1.10
N ALA A 101 -3.95 3.02 -2.29
CA ALA A 101 -4.44 4.38 -2.47
C ALA A 101 -5.82 4.57 -1.80
N ALA A 102 -6.74 3.62 -1.95
CA ALA A 102 -8.05 3.65 -1.31
C ALA A 102 -7.94 3.61 0.23
N ALA A 103 -7.11 2.72 0.76
CA ALA A 103 -6.84 2.66 2.20
C ALA A 103 -6.26 3.97 2.74
N SER A 104 -5.33 4.59 1.98
CA SER A 104 -4.75 5.89 2.33
C SER A 104 -5.80 7.00 2.36
N LEU A 105 -6.66 7.04 1.35
CA LEU A 105 -7.76 8.00 1.26
C LEU A 105 -8.74 7.86 2.44
N GLY A 106 -9.10 6.63 2.80
CA GLY A 106 -9.99 6.35 3.94
C GLY A 106 -9.39 6.78 5.27
N GLY A 107 -8.12 6.47 5.52
CA GLY A 107 -7.40 6.91 6.72
C GLY A 107 -7.28 8.43 6.82
N ALA A 108 -6.98 9.11 5.71
CA ALA A 108 -6.90 10.55 5.66
C ALA A 108 -8.27 11.23 5.89
N GLN A 109 -9.35 10.68 5.33
CA GLN A 109 -10.70 11.16 5.61
C GLN A 109 -11.07 11.02 7.09
N ALA A 110 -10.72 9.89 7.71
CA ALA A 110 -10.91 9.69 9.15
C ALA A 110 -10.12 10.72 9.97
N ALA A 111 -8.90 11.05 9.56
CA ALA A 111 -8.09 12.08 10.22
C ALA A 111 -8.72 13.48 10.10
N LEU A 112 -9.20 13.86 8.92
CA LEU A 112 -9.90 15.12 8.70
C LEU A 112 -11.17 15.21 9.55
N ASN A 113 -11.98 14.15 9.60
CA ASN A 113 -13.19 14.13 10.42
C ASN A 113 -12.87 14.31 11.91
N LYS A 114 -11.81 13.67 12.43
CA LYS A 114 -11.33 13.87 13.80
C LYS A 114 -10.89 15.32 14.03
N ALA A 115 -10.18 15.93 13.08
CA ALA A 115 -9.76 17.33 13.18
C ALA A 115 -10.96 18.28 13.21
N LEU A 116 -11.98 18.06 12.37
CA LEU A 116 -13.22 18.84 12.37
C LEU A 116 -13.93 18.80 13.73
N THR A 117 -14.10 17.61 14.31
CA THR A 117 -14.71 17.45 15.64
C THR A 117 -13.86 18.15 16.70
N TYR A 118 -12.57 17.90 16.73
CA TYR A 118 -11.67 18.49 17.72
C TYR A 118 -11.65 20.01 17.67
N THR A 119 -11.63 20.61 16.48
CA THR A 119 -11.56 22.07 16.33
C THR A 119 -12.82 22.78 16.80
N ALA A 120 -13.98 22.14 16.71
CA ALA A 120 -15.26 22.67 17.23
C ALA A 120 -15.32 22.65 18.77
N GLU A 121 -14.71 21.65 19.41
CA GLU A 121 -14.73 21.45 20.85
C GLU A 121 -13.59 22.18 21.58
N ARG A 122 -12.41 22.22 20.99
CA ARG A 122 -11.21 22.79 21.58
C ARG A 122 -11.28 24.31 21.61
N LYS A 123 -11.09 24.90 22.80
CA LYS A 123 -11.05 26.35 22.99
C LYS A 123 -9.62 26.83 23.24
N ALA A 124 -9.28 27.97 22.62
CA ALA A 124 -8.06 28.72 22.87
C ALA A 124 -8.36 30.21 22.68
N PHE A 125 -7.72 31.08 23.44
CA PHE A 125 -7.92 32.51 23.38
C PHE A 125 -9.39 32.94 23.49
N GLY A 126 -10.17 32.24 24.34
CA GLY A 126 -11.56 32.57 24.64
C GLY A 126 -12.62 32.06 23.65
N LYS A 127 -12.25 31.35 22.57
CA LYS A 127 -13.16 30.81 21.54
C LYS A 127 -12.73 29.47 21.01
N SER A 128 -13.62 28.76 20.29
CA SER A 128 -13.27 27.50 19.61
C SER A 128 -12.21 27.76 18.53
N ILE A 129 -11.31 26.77 18.34
CA ILE A 129 -10.18 26.97 17.42
C ILE A 129 -10.59 26.97 15.95
N ASP A 130 -11.74 26.41 15.59
CA ASP A 130 -12.31 26.49 14.23
C ASP A 130 -12.73 27.91 13.82
N SER A 131 -12.82 28.85 14.79
CA SER A 131 -13.08 30.28 14.52
C SER A 131 -11.85 31.03 13.99
N PHE A 132 -10.67 30.45 14.02
CA PHE A 132 -9.44 31.06 13.50
C PHE A 132 -9.22 30.74 12.03
N GLN A 133 -9.02 31.78 11.20
CA GLN A 133 -8.81 31.61 9.76
C GLN A 133 -7.66 30.67 9.43
N SER A 134 -6.58 30.68 10.21
CA SER A 134 -5.45 29.76 10.00
C SER A 134 -5.81 28.28 10.13
N VAL A 135 -6.80 27.95 10.99
CA VAL A 135 -7.34 26.60 11.12
C VAL A 135 -8.31 26.30 9.98
N GLN A 136 -9.20 27.25 9.67
CA GLN A 136 -10.16 27.13 8.57
C GLN A 136 -9.46 26.87 7.22
N PHE A 137 -8.39 27.58 6.93
CA PHE A 137 -7.61 27.38 5.69
C PHE A 137 -7.02 26.00 5.62
N LYS A 138 -6.43 25.49 6.71
CA LYS A 138 -5.92 24.10 6.75
C LYS A 138 -7.02 23.07 6.49
N LEU A 139 -8.18 23.22 7.10
CA LEU A 139 -9.31 22.31 6.89
C LEU A 139 -9.83 22.37 5.44
N ALA A 140 -9.89 23.56 4.83
CA ALA A 140 -10.29 23.74 3.45
C ALA A 140 -9.29 23.10 2.47
N ASP A 141 -7.98 23.28 2.70
CA ASP A 141 -6.92 22.67 1.88
C ASP A 141 -6.97 21.15 1.98
N MET A 142 -7.09 20.60 3.19
CA MET A 142 -7.19 19.15 3.44
C MET A 142 -8.38 18.54 2.69
N GLU A 143 -9.57 19.16 2.78
CA GLU A 143 -10.76 18.67 2.07
C GLU A 143 -10.58 18.77 0.56
N THR A 144 -10.07 19.87 0.04
CA THR A 144 -9.82 20.06 -1.40
C THR A 144 -8.88 19.00 -1.96
N GLU A 145 -7.77 18.75 -1.27
CA GLU A 145 -6.80 17.72 -1.67
C GLU A 145 -7.40 16.31 -1.63
N LEU A 146 -8.22 16.00 -0.61
CA LEU A 146 -8.90 14.70 -0.52
C LEU A 146 -9.90 14.49 -1.64
N GLN A 147 -10.67 15.53 -2.02
CA GLN A 147 -11.61 15.42 -3.14
C GLN A 147 -10.86 15.21 -4.47
N ALA A 148 -9.78 15.94 -4.72
CA ALA A 148 -8.93 15.73 -5.90
C ALA A 148 -8.36 14.31 -5.94
N ALA A 149 -7.85 13.82 -4.80
CA ALA A 149 -7.31 12.46 -4.66
C ALA A 149 -8.38 11.38 -4.92
N ARG A 150 -9.59 11.59 -4.41
CA ARG A 150 -10.75 10.69 -4.61
C ARG A 150 -11.15 10.58 -6.06
N LEU A 151 -11.25 11.71 -6.76
CA LEU A 151 -11.60 11.73 -8.19
C LEU A 151 -10.53 11.04 -9.02
N PHE A 152 -9.27 11.30 -8.73
CA PHE A 152 -8.16 10.66 -9.44
C PHE A 152 -8.12 9.15 -9.22
N LEU A 153 -8.31 8.69 -7.98
CA LEU A 153 -8.39 7.26 -7.66
C LEU A 153 -9.51 6.57 -8.44
N ARG A 154 -10.71 7.19 -8.48
CA ARG A 154 -11.86 6.65 -9.23
C ARG A 154 -11.58 6.58 -10.73
N GLN A 155 -10.94 7.61 -11.30
CA GLN A 155 -10.54 7.59 -12.69
C GLN A 155 -9.57 6.46 -13.01
N ALA A 156 -8.57 6.24 -12.16
CA ALA A 156 -7.60 5.17 -12.33
C ALA A 156 -8.26 3.77 -12.23
N ALA A 157 -9.17 3.59 -11.27
CA ALA A 157 -9.94 2.36 -11.14
C ALA A 157 -10.80 2.09 -12.37
N TRP A 158 -11.53 3.10 -12.86
CA TRP A 158 -12.32 2.97 -14.08
C TRP A 158 -11.46 2.56 -15.28
N LYS A 159 -10.29 3.16 -15.45
CA LYS A 159 -9.36 2.79 -16.53
C LYS A 159 -8.86 1.35 -16.42
N LEU A 160 -8.61 0.88 -15.20
CA LEU A 160 -8.19 -0.51 -14.97
C LEU A 160 -9.32 -1.49 -15.33
N ASP A 161 -10.54 -1.21 -14.87
CA ASP A 161 -11.71 -2.05 -15.13
C ASP A 161 -12.04 -2.15 -16.64
N HIS A 162 -11.76 -1.09 -17.40
CA HIS A 162 -11.98 -1.04 -18.85
C HIS A 162 -10.74 -1.41 -19.68
N ALA A 163 -9.69 -1.96 -19.05
CA ALA A 163 -8.44 -2.35 -19.68
C ALA A 163 -7.86 -1.25 -20.61
N ALA A 164 -7.95 0.02 -20.18
CA ALA A 164 -7.43 1.14 -20.95
C ALA A 164 -5.91 0.99 -21.18
N PRO A 165 -5.37 1.35 -22.35
CA PRO A 165 -3.96 1.16 -22.70
C PRO A 165 -2.99 1.84 -21.72
N ASP A 166 -3.41 2.93 -21.08
CA ASP A 166 -2.66 3.70 -20.11
C ASP A 166 -3.03 3.40 -18.64
N ALA A 167 -3.78 2.32 -18.37
CA ALA A 167 -4.26 1.97 -17.04
C ALA A 167 -3.13 1.84 -16.01
N THR A 168 -2.06 1.11 -16.32
CA THR A 168 -0.89 0.93 -15.44
C THR A 168 -0.28 2.28 -15.04
N ARG A 169 -0.15 3.22 -15.99
CA ARG A 169 0.35 4.57 -15.71
C ARG A 169 -0.58 5.32 -14.76
N HIS A 170 -1.90 5.25 -14.98
CA HIS A 170 -2.88 5.89 -14.10
C HIS A 170 -2.92 5.27 -12.71
N CYS A 171 -2.80 3.95 -12.59
CA CYS A 171 -2.68 3.27 -11.29
C CYS A 171 -1.43 3.74 -10.51
N ALA A 172 -0.29 3.88 -11.20
CA ALA A 172 0.93 4.39 -10.60
C ALA A 172 0.80 5.87 -10.16
N MET A 173 0.19 6.72 -11.02
CA MET A 173 -0.07 8.13 -10.70
C MET A 173 -1.02 8.26 -9.51
N ALA A 174 -2.13 7.52 -9.49
CA ALA A 174 -3.10 7.54 -8.41
C ALA A 174 -2.48 7.07 -7.10
N LYS A 175 -1.77 5.93 -7.10
CA LYS A 175 -1.07 5.43 -5.92
C LYS A 175 -0.14 6.49 -5.33
N ARG A 176 0.74 7.06 -6.13
CA ARG A 176 1.68 8.09 -5.68
C ARG A 176 0.96 9.31 -5.11
N PHE A 177 0.03 9.87 -5.88
CA PHE A 177 -0.64 11.12 -5.51
C PHE A 177 -1.50 10.95 -4.25
N VAL A 178 -2.35 9.91 -4.23
CA VAL A 178 -3.27 9.68 -3.11
C VAL A 178 -2.55 9.34 -1.82
N THR A 179 -1.44 8.58 -1.87
CA THR A 179 -0.67 8.26 -0.66
C THR A 179 0.13 9.47 -0.14
N ASP A 180 0.62 10.35 -1.02
CA ASP A 180 1.27 11.61 -0.62
C ASP A 180 0.26 12.57 0.02
N VAL A 181 -0.91 12.76 -0.59
CA VAL A 181 -2.02 13.55 -0.03
C VAL A 181 -2.49 12.96 1.30
N GLY A 182 -2.73 11.65 1.35
CA GLY A 182 -3.23 10.98 2.54
C GLY A 182 -2.33 11.17 3.76
N PHE A 183 -1.03 11.00 3.57
CA PHE A 183 -0.06 11.23 4.65
C PHE A 183 -0.02 12.70 5.08
N ARG A 184 -0.02 13.65 4.14
CA ARG A 184 -0.01 15.08 4.44
C ARG A 184 -1.25 15.50 5.23
N VAL A 185 -2.45 15.08 4.80
CA VAL A 185 -3.72 15.37 5.50
C VAL A 185 -3.71 14.79 6.92
N ALA A 186 -3.28 13.55 7.10
CA ALA A 186 -3.20 12.95 8.43
C ALA A 186 -2.21 13.68 9.34
N ASN A 187 -1.06 14.10 8.80
CA ASN A 187 -0.06 14.85 9.54
C ASN A 187 -0.56 16.26 9.92
N GLU A 188 -1.27 16.96 9.03
CA GLU A 188 -1.89 18.25 9.35
C GLU A 188 -3.01 18.10 10.38
N ALA A 189 -3.80 17.03 10.31
CA ALA A 189 -4.80 16.73 11.32
C ALA A 189 -4.16 16.53 12.71
N LEU A 190 -3.04 15.79 12.78
CA LEU A 190 -2.26 15.64 14.02
C LEU A 190 -1.77 17.00 14.50
N GLN A 191 -1.22 17.83 13.62
CA GLN A 191 -0.72 19.16 13.96
C GLN A 191 -1.84 20.05 14.53
N ILE A 192 -3.06 19.98 14.00
CA ILE A 192 -4.23 20.72 14.50
C ILE A 192 -4.59 20.29 15.93
N HIS A 193 -4.41 19.00 16.28
CA HIS A 193 -4.63 18.51 17.65
C HIS A 193 -3.55 18.99 18.64
N GLY A 194 -2.41 19.50 18.16
CA GLY A 194 -1.29 19.92 19.01
C GLY A 194 -0.76 18.77 19.86
N GLY A 195 -0.45 19.02 21.12
CA GLY A 195 0.07 17.98 22.03
C GLY A 195 -0.86 16.78 22.20
N TYR A 196 -2.16 16.98 22.13
CA TYR A 196 -3.15 15.89 22.20
C TYR A 196 -3.07 14.96 20.97
N GLY A 197 -2.68 15.47 19.80
CA GLY A 197 -2.46 14.64 18.61
C GLY A 197 -1.33 13.63 18.75
N TYR A 198 -0.41 13.86 19.68
CA TYR A 198 0.72 12.97 19.97
C TYR A 198 0.39 11.86 20.97
N LEU A 199 -0.79 11.95 21.63
CA LEU A 199 -1.24 10.98 22.61
C LEU A 199 -2.06 9.86 21.95
N ALA A 200 -1.84 8.63 22.39
CA ALA A 200 -2.53 7.45 21.85
C ALA A 200 -4.05 7.51 22.02
N ASP A 201 -4.55 8.14 23.08
CA ASP A 201 -5.98 8.23 23.42
C ASP A 201 -6.81 8.93 22.33
N TYR A 202 -6.21 9.86 21.60
CA TYR A 202 -6.87 10.55 20.49
C TYR A 202 -6.85 9.76 19.18
N GLY A 203 -5.93 8.78 19.06
CA GLY A 203 -5.83 7.85 17.93
C GLY A 203 -5.44 8.49 16.61
N ILE A 204 -5.12 9.79 16.57
CA ILE A 204 -4.68 10.47 15.34
C ILE A 204 -3.22 10.09 15.00
N GLU A 205 -2.37 9.92 16.02
CA GLU A 205 -0.99 9.50 15.85
C GLU A 205 -0.89 8.12 15.17
N LYS A 206 -1.84 7.21 15.50
CA LYS A 206 -1.93 5.90 14.87
C LYS A 206 -2.19 6.02 13.37
N ILE A 207 -3.10 6.91 12.95
CA ILE A 207 -3.40 7.13 11.54
C ILE A 207 -2.14 7.61 10.81
N VAL A 208 -1.39 8.55 11.35
CA VAL A 208 -0.13 9.05 10.76
C VAL A 208 0.88 7.92 10.60
N ARG A 209 1.08 7.10 11.65
CA ARG A 209 2.01 5.97 11.60
C ARG A 209 1.61 4.92 10.56
N ASP A 210 0.31 4.63 10.49
CA ASP A 210 -0.20 3.64 9.54
C ASP A 210 -0.12 4.14 8.09
N LEU A 211 -0.43 5.41 7.82
CA LEU A 211 -0.38 5.96 6.46
C LEU A 211 1.05 6.16 5.95
N ARG A 212 2.04 6.26 6.84
CA ARG A 212 3.44 6.46 6.41
C ARG A 212 3.94 5.34 5.49
N VAL A 213 3.56 4.10 5.75
CA VAL A 213 4.02 2.96 4.94
C VAL A 213 3.38 2.93 3.54
N HIS A 214 2.24 3.59 3.33
CA HIS A 214 1.56 3.59 2.02
C HIS A 214 2.40 4.23 0.90
N GLN A 215 3.31 5.14 1.24
CA GLN A 215 4.28 5.71 0.29
C GLN A 215 5.40 4.73 -0.10
N ILE A 216 5.55 3.63 0.65
CA ILE A 216 6.66 2.67 0.52
C ILE A 216 6.19 1.36 -0.13
N LEU A 217 5.11 0.77 0.38
CA LEU A 217 4.62 -0.52 -0.08
C LEU A 217 3.93 -0.45 -1.46
N GLU A 218 3.68 -1.61 -2.09
CA GLU A 218 3.15 -1.74 -3.46
C GLU A 218 4.00 -1.01 -4.52
N GLY A 219 5.30 -0.92 -4.25
CA GLY A 219 6.27 -0.10 -4.93
C GLY A 219 6.35 1.31 -4.36
N THR A 220 7.57 1.76 -4.04
CA THR A 220 7.75 3.10 -3.47
C THR A 220 7.26 4.19 -4.42
N ASN A 221 6.96 5.38 -3.90
CA ASN A 221 6.52 6.49 -4.74
C ASN A 221 7.59 6.95 -5.74
N GLU A 222 8.88 6.62 -5.51
CA GLU A 222 9.98 6.77 -6.47
C GLU A 222 9.82 5.79 -7.65
N ILE A 223 9.48 4.52 -7.37
CA ILE A 223 9.20 3.54 -8.42
C ILE A 223 7.95 3.94 -9.22
N MET A 224 6.94 4.51 -8.59
CA MET A 224 5.77 5.04 -9.31
C MET A 224 6.18 6.14 -10.31
N ARG A 225 7.06 7.06 -9.89
CA ARG A 225 7.60 8.10 -10.79
C ARG A 225 8.35 7.50 -11.98
N LEU A 226 9.12 6.43 -11.75
CA LEU A 226 9.84 5.72 -12.82
C LEU A 226 8.87 5.07 -13.83
N ILE A 227 7.80 4.41 -13.35
CA ILE A 227 6.77 3.80 -14.20
C ILE A 227 6.08 4.89 -15.05
N ILE A 228 5.67 5.98 -14.43
CA ILE A 228 5.01 7.11 -15.09
C ILE A 228 5.91 7.69 -16.19
N SER A 229 7.14 8.04 -15.85
CA SER A 229 8.07 8.68 -16.78
C SER A 229 8.43 7.77 -17.98
N ARG A 230 8.66 6.46 -17.72
CA ARG A 230 8.94 5.49 -18.78
C ARG A 230 7.76 5.35 -19.75
N SER A 231 6.52 5.29 -19.23
CA SER A 231 5.33 5.25 -20.09
C SER A 231 5.20 6.50 -20.97
N MET A 232 5.37 7.68 -20.38
CA MET A 232 5.30 8.96 -21.11
C MET A 232 6.39 9.09 -22.18
N LEU A 233 7.62 8.65 -21.87
CA LEU A 233 8.73 8.72 -22.81
C LEU A 233 8.57 7.72 -23.95
N ALA A 234 8.04 6.53 -23.70
CA ALA A 234 7.77 5.54 -24.75
C ALA A 234 6.74 6.03 -25.79
N GLU A 235 5.76 6.83 -25.37
CA GLU A 235 4.76 7.44 -26.28
C GLU A 235 5.36 8.49 -27.24
N ARG A 236 6.53 9.08 -26.93
CA ARG A 236 7.19 10.06 -27.82
C ARG A 236 7.80 9.45 -29.07
N TYR A 237 8.02 8.14 -29.08
CA TYR A 237 8.71 7.43 -30.17
C TYR A 237 7.76 6.53 -30.97
N GLN A 238 6.46 6.62 -30.72
CA GLN A 238 5.38 6.05 -31.54
C GLN A 238 4.75 7.12 -32.42
#